data_56203144a88d94b6116e5710d7e294b4
#
_entry.id   56203144a88d94b6116e5710d7e294b4
#
_cell.length_a   1.000
_cell.length_b   1.000
_cell.length_c   1.000
_cell.angle_alpha   90.00
_cell.angle_beta   90.00
_cell.angle_gamma   90.00
#
_symmetry.space_group_name_H-M   'P 1'
#
loop_
_entity.id
_entity.type
_entity.pdbx_description
1 polymer ?
#
loop_
_entity_poly.entity_id
_entity_poly.type
_entity_poly.pdbx_seq_one_letter_code
_entity_poly.pdbx_strand_id
1 'polypeptide(L)'
;MNETQDKIDLLDMNRLPEHVAIIMDGNGRWARQRALMRSDGHVEGVNSVNRITRFSSDLGIKYLTLYAFSTENWKRPQAEVDALMHLIGWTIRKETPDLVKNNVKIHLLGEIDRLPESVRRDLEDGRAATAHCTGLNLNICLSYSSRWELTNAARKIAERVKAGTLLPSDISEETIASELSTAEIPDPDLLIRTGGEQRISNFLLWQCAYSELFFTPVLWPDFDNDAFLEALIGYQSRERRFGMTSDQVSSNNTEHSSGCDSKSE
;
A
#
# COMPACT_ATOMS: atom_id res chain seq x y z
N MET A 1 12.83 8.07 28.63
CA MET A 1 12.63 8.69 27.30
C MET A 1 11.87 7.66 26.49
N ASN A 2 10.95 8.07 25.66
CA ASN A 2 10.13 7.13 24.87
C ASN A 2 10.88 6.88 23.56
N GLU A 3 11.42 5.68 23.37
CA GLU A 3 12.27 5.31 22.21
C GLU A 3 11.58 5.65 20.86
N THR A 4 10.25 5.48 20.77
CA THR A 4 9.45 5.85 19.60
C THR A 4 9.52 7.36 19.35
N GLN A 5 9.45 8.21 20.39
CA GLN A 5 9.53 9.66 20.21
C GLN A 5 10.92 10.09 19.73
N ASP A 6 11.97 9.49 20.28
CA ASP A 6 13.34 9.76 19.85
C ASP A 6 13.54 9.43 18.36
N LYS A 7 12.90 8.35 17.85
CA LYS A 7 12.92 8.00 16.42
C LYS A 7 12.09 8.97 15.56
N ILE A 8 10.94 9.44 16.05
CA ILE A 8 10.13 10.45 15.34
C ILE A 8 10.93 11.74 15.18
N ASP A 9 11.68 12.15 16.20
CA ASP A 9 12.49 13.37 16.18
C ASP A 9 13.66 13.28 15.18
N LEU A 10 14.03 12.09 14.71
CA LEU A 10 15.01 11.87 13.64
C LEU A 10 14.43 12.02 12.22
N LEU A 11 13.10 12.03 12.08
CA LEU A 11 12.46 12.15 10.77
C LEU A 11 12.41 13.61 10.31
N ASP A 12 12.77 13.83 9.06
CA ASP A 12 12.40 15.05 8.35
C ASP A 12 10.96 14.92 7.83
N MET A 13 10.02 15.60 8.50
CA MET A 13 8.59 15.54 8.18
C MET A 13 8.26 16.05 6.76
N ASN A 14 9.15 16.85 6.14
CA ASN A 14 9.00 17.34 4.75
C ASN A 14 9.47 16.31 3.71
N ARG A 15 10.14 15.24 4.12
CA ARG A 15 10.70 14.19 3.27
C ARG A 15 10.07 12.82 3.53
N LEU A 16 8.88 12.78 4.09
CA LEU A 16 8.13 11.54 4.23
C LEU A 16 7.69 11.03 2.86
N PRO A 17 7.62 9.69 2.67
CA PRO A 17 7.00 9.13 1.48
C PRO A 17 5.53 9.53 1.42
N GLU A 18 5.05 9.97 0.26
CA GLU A 18 3.63 10.25 0.08
C GLU A 18 2.81 8.97 0.10
N HIS A 19 3.36 7.90 -0.50
CA HIS A 19 2.72 6.60 -0.61
C HIS A 19 3.64 5.48 -0.11
N VAL A 20 3.16 4.73 0.88
CA VAL A 20 3.80 3.52 1.41
C VAL A 20 2.98 2.28 1.02
N ALA A 21 3.62 1.28 0.42
CA ALA A 21 3.03 -0.03 0.13
C ALA A 21 3.64 -1.11 1.04
N ILE A 22 2.82 -2.04 1.58
CA ILE A 22 3.29 -3.06 2.52
C ILE A 22 2.85 -4.46 2.09
N ILE A 23 3.82 -5.37 1.98
CA ILE A 23 3.60 -6.81 1.89
C ILE A 23 3.65 -7.38 3.31
N MET A 24 2.49 -7.73 3.84
CA MET A 24 2.27 -8.19 5.21
C MET A 24 2.58 -9.69 5.35
N ASP A 25 3.88 -10.03 5.38
CA ASP A 25 4.33 -11.43 5.47
C ASP A 25 4.76 -11.81 6.90
N GLY A 26 4.50 -13.05 7.28
CA GLY A 26 4.98 -13.62 8.53
C GLY A 26 3.91 -14.13 9.48
N ASN A 27 2.60 -13.88 9.27
CA ASN A 27 1.51 -14.28 10.16
C ASN A 27 1.57 -15.77 10.59
N GLY A 28 1.74 -16.65 9.61
CA GLY A 28 1.79 -18.09 9.90
C GLY A 28 3.08 -18.55 10.62
N ARG A 29 4.21 -17.87 10.38
CA ARG A 29 5.48 -18.11 11.09
C ARG A 29 5.40 -17.63 12.53
N TRP A 30 4.82 -16.46 12.73
CA TRP A 30 4.56 -15.87 14.05
C TRP A 30 3.74 -16.80 14.92
N ALA A 31 2.61 -17.33 14.41
CA ALA A 31 1.75 -18.27 15.12
C ALA A 31 2.51 -19.56 15.48
N ARG A 32 3.27 -20.12 14.52
CA ARG A 32 4.05 -21.35 14.73
C ARG A 32 5.12 -21.18 15.82
N GLN A 33 5.80 -20.06 15.86
CA GLN A 33 6.82 -19.78 16.91
C GLN A 33 6.21 -19.73 18.32
N ARG A 34 4.90 -19.48 18.42
CA ARG A 34 4.15 -19.37 19.68
C ARG A 34 3.26 -20.58 19.97
N ALA A 35 3.40 -21.66 19.18
CA ALA A 35 2.56 -22.86 19.26
C ALA A 35 1.05 -22.55 19.13
N LEU A 36 0.70 -21.51 18.35
CA LEU A 36 -0.66 -21.08 18.03
C LEU A 36 -1.11 -21.59 16.67
N MET A 37 -2.41 -21.56 16.40
CA MET A 37 -2.95 -21.84 15.07
C MET A 37 -2.60 -20.72 14.09
N ARG A 38 -2.51 -21.05 12.82
CA ARG A 38 -2.21 -20.07 11.77
C ARG A 38 -3.25 -18.94 11.70
N SER A 39 -4.50 -19.24 11.99
CA SER A 39 -5.59 -18.26 12.14
C SER A 39 -5.30 -17.18 13.18
N ASP A 40 -4.69 -17.55 14.30
CA ASP A 40 -4.38 -16.62 15.38
C ASP A 40 -3.34 -15.58 14.93
N GLY A 41 -2.38 -16.02 14.11
CA GLY A 41 -1.43 -15.10 13.49
C GLY A 41 -2.07 -14.10 12.51
N HIS A 42 -3.15 -14.51 11.81
CA HIS A 42 -3.90 -13.59 10.95
C HIS A 42 -4.74 -12.60 11.77
N VAL A 43 -5.32 -13.05 12.87
CA VAL A 43 -6.06 -12.18 13.80
C VAL A 43 -5.11 -11.13 14.41
N GLU A 44 -3.93 -11.55 14.87
CA GLU A 44 -2.94 -10.60 15.39
C GLU A 44 -2.42 -9.66 14.29
N GLY A 45 -2.29 -10.16 13.06
CA GLY A 45 -1.95 -9.33 11.91
C GLY A 45 -2.94 -8.19 11.65
N VAL A 46 -4.23 -8.36 12.00
CA VAL A 46 -5.22 -7.27 11.94
C VAL A 46 -4.89 -6.17 12.95
N ASN A 47 -4.41 -6.50 14.14
CA ASN A 47 -3.99 -5.51 15.14
C ASN A 47 -2.84 -4.65 14.60
N SER A 48 -1.90 -5.26 13.85
CA SER A 48 -0.83 -4.53 13.17
C SER A 48 -1.35 -3.63 12.04
N VAL A 49 -2.35 -4.09 11.25
CA VAL A 49 -3.02 -3.24 10.25
C VAL A 49 -3.55 -1.97 10.92
N ASN A 50 -4.31 -2.10 11.99
CA ASN A 50 -4.92 -0.97 12.69
C ASN A 50 -3.87 -0.01 13.27
N ARG A 51 -2.82 -0.56 13.89
CA ARG A 51 -1.71 0.20 14.45
C ARG A 51 -0.97 1.02 13.37
N ILE A 52 -0.57 0.37 12.29
CA ILE A 52 0.19 1.02 11.21
C ILE A 52 -0.69 2.00 10.43
N THR A 53 -1.97 1.70 10.20
CA THR A 53 -2.91 2.63 9.56
C THR A 53 -3.06 3.91 10.38
N ARG A 54 -3.28 3.80 11.70
CA ARG A 54 -3.38 4.96 12.58
C ARG A 54 -2.07 5.74 12.60
N PHE A 55 -0.95 5.06 12.78
CA PHE A 55 0.35 5.71 12.85
C PHE A 55 0.74 6.41 11.53
N SER A 56 0.44 5.80 10.38
CA SER A 56 0.61 6.45 9.07
C SER A 56 -0.24 7.72 8.93
N SER A 57 -1.48 7.69 9.41
CA SER A 57 -2.35 8.85 9.43
C SER A 57 -1.82 9.96 10.33
N ASP A 58 -1.34 9.61 11.53
CA ASP A 58 -0.79 10.55 12.52
C ASP A 58 0.49 11.23 11.99
N LEU A 59 1.33 10.51 11.24
CA LEU A 59 2.52 11.05 10.57
C LEU A 59 2.20 11.90 9.34
N GLY A 60 0.98 11.86 8.82
CA GLY A 60 0.57 12.65 7.64
C GLY A 60 0.89 11.98 6.29
N ILE A 61 1.18 10.67 6.27
CA ILE A 61 1.26 9.87 5.03
C ILE A 61 -0.08 9.94 4.32
N LYS A 62 -0.06 10.11 2.98
CA LYS A 62 -1.29 10.31 2.19
C LYS A 62 -1.90 9.00 1.70
N TYR A 63 -1.06 8.01 1.37
CA TYR A 63 -1.50 6.74 0.82
C TYR A 63 -0.79 5.58 1.52
N LEU A 64 -1.58 4.59 1.97
CA LEU A 64 -1.08 3.34 2.52
C LEU A 64 -1.73 2.19 1.76
N THR A 65 -0.93 1.40 1.04
CA THR A 65 -1.42 0.23 0.28
C THR A 65 -1.00 -1.06 0.97
N LEU A 66 -1.97 -1.89 1.34
CA LEU A 66 -1.76 -3.14 2.04
C LEU A 66 -2.07 -4.35 1.16
N TYR A 67 -1.13 -5.29 1.03
CA TYR A 67 -1.31 -6.54 0.30
C TYR A 67 -1.99 -7.58 1.19
N ALA A 68 -3.33 -7.53 1.26
CA ALA A 68 -4.10 -8.35 2.20
C ALA A 68 -4.38 -9.77 1.66
N PHE A 69 -4.69 -9.94 0.35
CA PHE A 69 -4.97 -11.24 -0.24
C PHE A 69 -4.59 -11.28 -1.72
N SER A 70 -3.62 -12.13 -2.08
CA SER A 70 -3.18 -12.28 -3.46
C SER A 70 -4.01 -13.28 -4.26
N THR A 71 -3.96 -13.20 -5.61
CA THR A 71 -4.59 -14.22 -6.48
C THR A 71 -4.01 -15.61 -6.25
N GLU A 72 -2.75 -15.73 -5.85
CA GLU A 72 -2.10 -16.99 -5.53
C GLU A 72 -2.65 -17.61 -4.24
N ASN A 73 -3.17 -16.81 -3.30
CA ASN A 73 -3.72 -17.29 -2.03
C ASN A 73 -4.98 -18.13 -2.20
N TRP A 74 -5.69 -18.03 -3.33
CA TRP A 74 -6.80 -18.92 -3.66
C TRP A 74 -6.40 -20.40 -3.77
N LYS A 75 -5.10 -20.69 -3.96
CA LYS A 75 -4.57 -22.06 -3.99
C LYS A 75 -4.33 -22.68 -2.61
N ARG A 76 -4.54 -21.91 -1.53
CA ARG A 76 -4.44 -22.41 -0.16
C ARG A 76 -5.58 -23.39 0.15
N PRO A 77 -5.46 -24.21 1.22
CA PRO A 77 -6.57 -25.05 1.67
C PRO A 77 -7.85 -24.23 1.87
N GLN A 78 -8.99 -24.76 1.40
CA GLN A 78 -10.27 -24.03 1.38
C GLN A 78 -10.64 -23.49 2.75
N ALA A 79 -10.47 -24.29 3.81
CA ALA A 79 -10.74 -23.85 5.18
C ALA A 79 -9.94 -22.61 5.62
N GLU A 80 -8.68 -22.47 5.13
CA GLU A 80 -7.88 -21.28 5.38
C GLU A 80 -8.42 -20.07 4.60
N VAL A 81 -8.78 -20.29 3.32
CA VAL A 81 -9.37 -19.24 2.49
C VAL A 81 -10.67 -18.72 3.11
N ASP A 82 -11.56 -19.63 3.53
CA ASP A 82 -12.84 -19.28 4.15
C ASP A 82 -12.64 -18.48 5.45
N ALA A 83 -11.70 -18.91 6.28
CA ALA A 83 -11.36 -18.21 7.51
C ALA A 83 -10.81 -16.79 7.24
N LEU A 84 -9.96 -16.63 6.21
CA LEU A 84 -9.45 -15.34 5.81
C LEU A 84 -10.55 -14.42 5.26
N MET A 85 -11.43 -14.94 4.43
CA MET A 85 -12.57 -14.17 3.89
C MET A 85 -13.48 -13.70 5.02
N HIS A 86 -13.81 -14.58 5.96
CA HIS A 86 -14.59 -14.21 7.15
C HIS A 86 -13.89 -13.13 7.99
N LEU A 87 -12.57 -13.28 8.22
CA LEU A 87 -11.79 -12.31 8.98
C LEU A 87 -11.77 -10.93 8.29
N ILE A 88 -11.60 -10.88 6.97
CA ILE A 88 -11.61 -9.64 6.18
C ILE A 88 -12.95 -8.92 6.34
N GLY A 89 -14.09 -9.60 6.08
CA GLY A 89 -15.41 -9.00 6.19
C GLY A 89 -15.71 -8.52 7.62
N TRP A 90 -15.39 -9.35 8.63
CA TRP A 90 -15.57 -8.97 10.03
C TRP A 90 -14.72 -7.75 10.42
N THR A 91 -13.45 -7.72 9.99
CA THR A 91 -12.53 -6.61 10.28
C THR A 91 -13.06 -5.30 9.70
N ILE A 92 -13.45 -5.28 8.43
CA ILE A 92 -13.95 -4.06 7.78
C ILE A 92 -15.19 -3.54 8.52
N ARG A 93 -16.17 -4.38 8.82
CA ARG A 93 -17.37 -3.95 9.58
C ARG A 93 -17.01 -3.37 10.94
N LYS A 94 -16.08 -4.01 11.65
CA LYS A 94 -15.67 -3.59 12.99
C LYS A 94 -14.90 -2.27 12.98
N GLU A 95 -13.95 -2.11 12.03
CA GLU A 95 -13.02 -0.99 12.03
C GLU A 95 -13.55 0.25 11.27
N THR A 96 -14.57 0.11 10.42
CA THR A 96 -15.14 1.23 9.64
C THR A 96 -15.50 2.45 10.50
N PRO A 97 -16.14 2.34 11.67
CA PRO A 97 -16.46 3.52 12.50
C PRO A 97 -15.19 4.27 12.96
N ASP A 98 -14.13 3.55 13.30
CA ASP A 98 -12.87 4.15 13.72
C ASP A 98 -12.11 4.76 12.53
N LEU A 99 -12.19 4.15 11.34
CA LEU A 99 -11.63 4.72 10.11
C LEU A 99 -12.30 6.05 9.76
N VAL A 100 -13.63 6.13 9.82
CA VAL A 100 -14.39 7.38 9.62
C VAL A 100 -13.95 8.43 10.64
N LYS A 101 -13.90 8.07 11.93
CA LYS A 101 -13.49 8.99 13.01
C LYS A 101 -12.09 9.56 12.80
N ASN A 102 -11.16 8.75 12.26
CA ASN A 102 -9.79 9.14 11.99
C ASN A 102 -9.59 9.72 10.57
N ASN A 103 -10.69 10.03 9.86
CA ASN A 103 -10.65 10.61 8.51
C ASN A 103 -9.86 9.74 7.51
N VAL A 104 -9.96 8.41 7.59
CA VAL A 104 -9.32 7.46 6.69
C VAL A 104 -10.30 7.00 5.62
N LYS A 105 -9.93 7.11 4.35
CA LYS A 105 -10.71 6.69 3.19
C LYS A 105 -10.28 5.32 2.69
N ILE A 106 -11.22 4.40 2.51
CA ILE A 106 -10.95 3.06 1.99
C ILE A 106 -11.03 3.05 0.45
N HIS A 107 -10.04 2.42 -0.18
CA HIS A 107 -10.04 2.04 -1.58
C HIS A 107 -9.82 0.52 -1.70
N LEU A 108 -10.50 -0.11 -2.64
CA LEU A 108 -10.42 -1.56 -2.89
C LEU A 108 -9.72 -1.80 -4.23
N LEU A 109 -8.64 -2.57 -4.22
CA LEU A 109 -7.84 -2.89 -5.40
C LEU A 109 -7.84 -4.41 -5.64
N GLY A 110 -8.06 -4.83 -6.89
CA GLY A 110 -8.02 -6.23 -7.30
C GLY A 110 -9.33 -6.76 -7.86
N GLU A 111 -9.44 -8.09 -7.96
CA GLU A 111 -10.60 -8.80 -8.52
C GLU A 111 -11.68 -8.98 -7.44
N ILE A 112 -12.32 -7.86 -7.05
CA ILE A 112 -13.29 -7.81 -5.94
C ILE A 112 -14.50 -8.71 -6.22
N ASP A 113 -14.93 -8.82 -7.47
CA ASP A 113 -16.07 -9.67 -7.87
C ASP A 113 -15.84 -11.16 -7.62
N ARG A 114 -14.60 -11.59 -7.45
CA ARG A 114 -14.25 -12.97 -7.12
C ARG A 114 -14.48 -13.32 -5.64
N LEU A 115 -14.58 -12.33 -4.78
CA LEU A 115 -14.79 -12.54 -3.36
C LEU A 115 -16.23 -13.03 -3.07
N PRO A 116 -16.46 -13.75 -1.97
CA PRO A 116 -17.80 -14.12 -1.54
C PRO A 116 -18.72 -12.90 -1.41
N GLU A 117 -19.99 -13.03 -1.78
CA GLU A 117 -20.94 -11.92 -1.80
C GLU A 117 -21.05 -11.19 -0.46
N SER A 118 -21.05 -11.92 0.65
CA SER A 118 -21.09 -11.32 2.00
C SER A 118 -19.88 -10.42 2.27
N VAL A 119 -18.68 -10.84 1.84
CA VAL A 119 -17.44 -10.07 2.01
C VAL A 119 -17.47 -8.83 1.12
N ARG A 120 -17.93 -8.98 -0.14
CA ARG A 120 -18.06 -7.84 -1.06
C ARG A 120 -18.98 -6.77 -0.50
N ARG A 121 -20.11 -7.17 0.08
CA ARG A 121 -21.06 -6.25 0.72
C ARG A 121 -20.40 -5.49 1.88
N ASP A 122 -19.73 -6.20 2.78
CA ASP A 122 -19.03 -5.59 3.91
C ASP A 122 -17.97 -4.57 3.47
N LEU A 123 -17.20 -4.91 2.42
CA LEU A 123 -16.17 -4.04 1.84
C LEU A 123 -16.78 -2.80 1.18
N GLU A 124 -17.87 -2.97 0.44
CA GLU A 124 -18.55 -1.86 -0.23
C GLU A 124 -19.22 -0.91 0.76
N ASP A 125 -19.85 -1.45 1.81
CA ASP A 125 -20.42 -0.66 2.91
C ASP A 125 -19.31 0.15 3.62
N GLY A 126 -18.16 -0.45 3.89
CA GLY A 126 -17.01 0.24 4.46
C GLY A 126 -16.44 1.34 3.54
N ARG A 127 -16.31 1.05 2.23
CA ARG A 127 -15.89 2.02 1.21
C ARG A 127 -16.87 3.20 1.13
N ALA A 128 -18.16 2.92 1.08
CA ALA A 128 -19.21 3.95 1.01
C ALA A 128 -19.23 4.81 2.27
N ALA A 129 -19.11 4.21 3.46
CA ALA A 129 -19.10 4.93 4.74
C ALA A 129 -17.90 5.88 4.87
N THR A 130 -16.75 5.54 4.28
CA THR A 130 -15.51 6.34 4.34
C THR A 130 -15.32 7.26 3.14
N ALA A 131 -16.24 7.27 2.16
CA ALA A 131 -16.09 8.01 0.90
C ALA A 131 -15.88 9.53 1.07
N HIS A 132 -16.42 10.10 2.14
CA HIS A 132 -16.32 11.53 2.47
C HIS A 132 -15.02 11.90 3.19
N CYS A 133 -14.23 10.91 3.65
CA CYS A 133 -12.96 11.14 4.33
C CYS A 133 -11.90 11.68 3.35
N THR A 134 -11.03 12.56 3.85
CA THR A 134 -10.05 13.32 3.06
C THR A 134 -8.60 13.20 3.59
N GLY A 135 -8.40 12.39 4.62
CA GLY A 135 -7.09 12.16 5.22
C GLY A 135 -6.31 11.04 4.52
N LEU A 136 -5.87 10.04 5.28
CA LEU A 136 -5.15 8.87 4.74
C LEU A 136 -6.04 8.08 3.78
N ASN A 137 -5.53 7.77 2.59
CA ASN A 137 -6.13 6.82 1.65
C ASN A 137 -5.58 5.42 1.95
N LEU A 138 -6.42 4.55 2.51
CA LEU A 138 -6.11 3.17 2.81
C LEU A 138 -6.53 2.28 1.64
N ASN A 139 -5.56 1.82 0.86
CA ASN A 139 -5.78 0.97 -0.29
C ASN A 139 -5.61 -0.50 0.12
N ILE A 140 -6.64 -1.32 -0.03
CA ILE A 140 -6.64 -2.72 0.37
C ILE A 140 -6.64 -3.60 -0.88
N CYS A 141 -5.53 -4.29 -1.13
CA CYS A 141 -5.38 -5.22 -2.25
C CYS A 141 -5.96 -6.59 -1.90
N LEU A 142 -7.06 -6.97 -2.56
CA LEU A 142 -7.81 -8.20 -2.35
C LEU A 142 -7.99 -8.95 -3.67
N SER A 143 -7.69 -10.25 -3.67
CA SER A 143 -7.65 -11.03 -4.91
C SER A 143 -6.82 -10.32 -5.99
N TYR A 144 -5.74 -9.66 -5.56
CA TYR A 144 -4.90 -8.83 -6.40
C TYR A 144 -3.62 -9.56 -6.83
N SER A 145 -3.17 -9.28 -8.03
CA SER A 145 -1.78 -9.50 -8.46
C SER A 145 -1.49 -8.62 -9.68
N SER A 146 -0.25 -8.15 -9.81
CA SER A 146 0.12 -7.26 -10.91
C SER A 146 -0.02 -7.90 -12.29
N ARG A 147 0.27 -9.20 -12.41
CA ARG A 147 0.07 -9.90 -13.70
C ARG A 147 -1.40 -9.95 -14.12
N TRP A 148 -2.31 -10.17 -13.16
CA TRP A 148 -3.75 -10.07 -13.40
C TRP A 148 -4.12 -8.65 -13.82
N GLU A 149 -3.68 -7.65 -13.09
CA GLU A 149 -3.97 -6.25 -13.32
C GLU A 149 -3.50 -5.79 -14.70
N LEU A 150 -2.23 -6.04 -15.05
CA LEU A 150 -1.67 -5.71 -16.37
C LEU A 150 -2.39 -6.44 -17.50
N THR A 151 -2.76 -7.73 -17.32
CA THR A 151 -3.55 -8.47 -18.31
C THR A 151 -4.93 -7.84 -18.50
N ASN A 152 -5.55 -7.38 -17.41
CA ASN A 152 -6.86 -6.72 -17.45
C ASN A 152 -6.77 -5.35 -18.15
N ALA A 153 -5.74 -4.55 -17.84
CA ALA A 153 -5.47 -3.28 -18.51
C ALA A 153 -5.26 -3.48 -20.02
N ALA A 154 -4.43 -4.46 -20.41
CA ALA A 154 -4.21 -4.79 -21.82
C ALA A 154 -5.53 -5.18 -22.54
N ARG A 155 -6.42 -5.94 -21.87
CA ARG A 155 -7.74 -6.30 -22.44
C ARG A 155 -8.61 -5.07 -22.64
N LYS A 156 -8.70 -4.18 -21.67
CA LYS A 156 -9.47 -2.93 -21.77
C LYS A 156 -8.94 -2.05 -22.90
N ILE A 157 -7.62 -1.90 -23.04
CA ILE A 157 -6.98 -1.15 -24.12
C ILE A 157 -7.34 -1.77 -25.48
N ALA A 158 -7.27 -3.11 -25.61
CA ALA A 158 -7.65 -3.80 -26.85
C ALA A 158 -9.13 -3.59 -27.20
N GLU A 159 -10.03 -3.56 -26.21
CA GLU A 159 -11.45 -3.25 -26.41
C GLU A 159 -11.65 -1.80 -26.89
N ARG A 160 -10.93 -0.82 -26.35
CA ARG A 160 -10.94 0.57 -26.81
C ARG A 160 -10.44 0.70 -28.24
N VAL A 161 -9.37 -0.01 -28.60
CA VAL A 161 -8.86 -0.05 -29.98
C VAL A 161 -9.90 -0.66 -30.94
N LYS A 162 -10.51 -1.78 -30.54
CA LYS A 162 -11.59 -2.44 -31.35
C LYS A 162 -12.79 -1.52 -31.51
N ALA A 163 -13.15 -0.74 -30.50
CA ALA A 163 -14.25 0.23 -30.56
C ALA A 163 -13.91 1.50 -31.34
N GLY A 164 -12.67 1.69 -31.79
CA GLY A 164 -12.22 2.88 -32.51
C GLY A 164 -12.06 4.14 -31.63
N THR A 165 -12.06 3.98 -30.30
CA THR A 165 -11.88 5.08 -29.33
C THR A 165 -10.41 5.32 -28.94
N LEU A 166 -9.49 4.47 -29.41
CA LEU A 166 -8.06 4.57 -29.23
C LEU A 166 -7.36 4.03 -30.48
N LEU A 167 -6.35 4.73 -31.00
CA LEU A 167 -5.49 4.17 -32.06
C LEU A 167 -4.32 3.40 -31.43
N PRO A 168 -3.84 2.32 -32.07
CA PRO A 168 -2.65 1.59 -31.57
C PRO A 168 -1.41 2.47 -31.43
N SER A 169 -1.26 3.50 -32.25
CA SER A 169 -0.16 4.48 -32.18
C SER A 169 -0.21 5.38 -30.93
N ASP A 170 -1.37 5.51 -30.30
CA ASP A 170 -1.62 6.42 -29.18
C ASP A 170 -1.54 5.69 -27.82
N ILE A 171 -1.19 4.39 -27.86
CA ILE A 171 -0.94 3.62 -26.64
C ILE A 171 0.41 4.07 -26.06
N SER A 172 0.37 4.67 -24.88
CA SER A 172 1.52 5.16 -24.13
C SER A 172 1.58 4.53 -22.73
N GLU A 173 2.59 4.87 -21.94
CA GLU A 173 2.68 4.47 -20.52
C GLU A 173 1.49 5.01 -19.72
N GLU A 174 1.06 6.25 -20.00
CA GLU A 174 -0.11 6.87 -19.37
C GLU A 174 -1.41 6.14 -19.76
N THR A 175 -1.51 5.64 -20.99
CA THR A 175 -2.66 4.81 -21.41
C THR A 175 -2.72 3.55 -20.58
N ILE A 176 -1.59 2.88 -20.33
CA ILE A 176 -1.54 1.69 -19.49
C ILE A 176 -1.89 2.07 -18.03
N ALA A 177 -1.23 3.10 -17.48
CA ALA A 177 -1.45 3.55 -16.11
C ALA A 177 -2.92 3.90 -15.83
N SER A 178 -3.61 4.54 -16.78
CA SER A 178 -5.03 4.91 -16.65
C SER A 178 -6.00 3.72 -16.60
N GLU A 179 -5.58 2.53 -17.03
CA GLU A 179 -6.40 1.31 -16.98
C GLU A 179 -6.06 0.38 -15.81
N LEU A 180 -5.05 0.74 -15.00
CA LEU A 180 -4.74 0.04 -13.77
C LEU A 180 -5.77 0.34 -12.68
N SER A 181 -5.89 -0.54 -11.69
CA SER A 181 -6.74 -0.30 -10.51
C SER A 181 -6.23 0.83 -9.62
N THR A 182 -4.99 1.26 -9.84
CA THR A 182 -4.31 2.36 -9.15
C THR A 182 -4.30 3.67 -9.93
N ALA A 183 -5.10 3.82 -11.01
CA ALA A 183 -5.09 4.98 -11.91
C ALA A 183 -5.23 6.35 -11.21
N GLU A 184 -5.91 6.39 -10.06
CA GLU A 184 -6.12 7.61 -9.26
C GLU A 184 -5.20 7.68 -8.03
N ILE A 185 -4.23 6.78 -7.91
CA ILE A 185 -3.34 6.64 -6.77
C ILE A 185 -1.91 6.84 -7.27
N PRO A 186 -1.09 7.70 -6.63
CA PRO A 186 0.31 7.85 -7.03
C PRO A 186 1.07 6.54 -6.82
N ASP A 187 2.13 6.34 -7.57
CA ASP A 187 3.03 5.20 -7.38
C ASP A 187 3.65 5.22 -5.97
N PRO A 188 3.91 4.05 -5.36
CA PRO A 188 4.50 4.02 -4.04
C PRO A 188 5.95 4.50 -4.05
N ASP A 189 6.27 5.41 -3.12
CA ASP A 189 7.64 5.85 -2.87
C ASP A 189 8.46 4.77 -2.16
N LEU A 190 7.80 4.05 -1.23
CA LEU A 190 8.40 3.04 -0.39
C LEU A 190 7.55 1.77 -0.39
N LEU A 191 8.17 0.64 -0.72
CA LEU A 191 7.59 -0.69 -0.54
C LEU A 191 8.31 -1.40 0.60
N ILE A 192 7.55 -1.78 1.63
CA ILE A 192 8.02 -2.54 2.79
C ILE A 192 7.57 -3.99 2.65
N ARG A 193 8.46 -4.94 2.92
CA ARG A 193 8.09 -6.34 3.11
C ARG A 193 8.60 -6.85 4.43
N THR A 194 7.68 -7.34 5.27
CA THR A 194 7.98 -8.01 6.53
C THR A 194 8.28 -9.49 6.33
N GLY A 195 8.84 -10.13 7.36
CA GLY A 195 9.05 -11.58 7.37
C GLY A 195 10.32 -12.10 6.70
N GLY A 196 11.27 -11.22 6.31
CA GLY A 196 12.62 -11.61 5.88
C GLY A 196 12.76 -12.09 4.43
N GLU A 197 11.67 -12.16 3.67
CA GLU A 197 11.74 -12.54 2.26
C GLU A 197 12.07 -11.33 1.37
N GLN A 198 13.00 -11.49 0.41
CA GLN A 198 13.49 -10.41 -0.45
C GLN A 198 12.96 -10.53 -1.89
N ARG A 199 11.65 -10.45 -2.04
CA ARG A 199 10.94 -10.44 -3.33
C ARG A 199 9.62 -9.68 -3.19
N ILE A 200 9.09 -9.13 -4.29
CA ILE A 200 7.84 -8.36 -4.29
C ILE A 200 6.59 -9.21 -4.59
N SER A 201 6.75 -10.50 -4.89
CA SER A 201 5.68 -11.49 -4.98
C SER A 201 4.47 -11.06 -5.84
N ASN A 202 4.74 -10.55 -7.04
CA ASN A 202 3.70 -10.14 -7.99
C ASN A 202 2.80 -8.99 -7.46
N PHE A 203 3.37 -8.12 -6.61
CA PHE A 203 2.69 -6.97 -6.02
C PHE A 203 3.18 -5.68 -6.68
N LEU A 204 2.27 -4.86 -7.21
CA LEU A 204 2.51 -3.52 -7.78
C LEU A 204 3.71 -3.45 -8.73
N LEU A 205 3.86 -4.40 -9.68
CA LEU A 205 5.04 -4.48 -10.58
C LEU A 205 5.24 -3.22 -11.41
N TRP A 206 4.16 -2.65 -11.94
CA TRP A 206 4.20 -1.42 -12.72
C TRP A 206 4.54 -0.23 -11.84
N GLN A 207 3.82 -0.11 -10.75
CA GLN A 207 3.88 1.05 -9.86
C GLN A 207 5.18 1.11 -9.05
N CYS A 208 5.81 -0.03 -8.78
CA CYS A 208 7.06 -0.09 -8.00
C CYS A 208 8.34 0.12 -8.84
N ALA A 209 8.24 0.56 -10.09
CA ALA A 209 9.39 0.71 -10.99
C ALA A 209 10.50 1.62 -10.40
N TYR A 210 10.13 2.62 -9.61
CA TYR A 210 11.05 3.56 -8.95
C TYR A 210 10.88 3.62 -7.43
N SER A 211 10.17 2.65 -6.83
CA SER A 211 10.00 2.59 -5.38
C SER A 211 11.28 2.18 -4.68
N GLU A 212 11.55 2.79 -3.53
CA GLU A 212 12.55 2.26 -2.60
C GLU A 212 12.03 0.99 -1.94
N LEU A 213 12.87 -0.04 -1.84
CA LEU A 213 12.50 -1.32 -1.26
C LEU A 213 13.13 -1.48 0.14
N PHE A 214 12.31 -1.81 1.13
CA PHE A 214 12.74 -2.10 2.49
C PHE A 214 12.29 -3.50 2.90
N PHE A 215 13.25 -4.39 3.16
CA PHE A 215 13.00 -5.76 3.61
C PHE A 215 13.41 -5.90 5.08
N THR A 216 12.49 -6.37 5.93
CA THR A 216 12.76 -6.59 7.35
C THR A 216 12.50 -8.03 7.77
N PRO A 217 13.32 -8.62 8.64
CA PRO A 217 13.04 -9.94 9.20
C PRO A 217 11.87 -9.95 10.20
N VAL A 218 11.43 -8.79 10.68
CA VAL A 218 10.29 -8.67 11.61
C VAL A 218 9.05 -9.29 10.97
N LEU A 219 8.36 -10.17 11.71
CA LEU A 219 7.11 -10.78 11.26
C LEU A 219 5.96 -9.78 11.36
N TRP A 220 5.00 -9.81 10.43
CA TRP A 220 3.93 -8.80 10.38
C TRP A 220 3.20 -8.56 11.71
N PRO A 221 2.82 -9.56 12.52
CA PRO A 221 2.19 -9.30 13.81
C PRO A 221 3.06 -8.52 14.80
N ASP A 222 4.37 -8.67 14.72
CA ASP A 222 5.35 -7.95 15.56
C ASP A 222 5.83 -6.62 14.92
N PHE A 223 5.38 -6.29 13.71
CA PHE A 223 5.73 -5.06 13.01
C PHE A 223 4.96 -3.89 13.63
N ASP A 224 5.62 -3.15 14.47
CA ASP A 224 5.09 -2.02 15.25
C ASP A 224 5.50 -0.65 14.69
N ASN A 225 5.19 0.40 15.43
CA ASN A 225 5.53 1.77 15.06
C ASN A 225 7.04 1.98 14.96
N ASP A 226 7.83 1.34 15.82
CA ASP A 226 9.29 1.49 15.83
C ASP A 226 9.92 0.85 14.61
N ALA A 227 9.44 -0.35 14.21
CA ALA A 227 9.87 -1.01 13.00
C ALA A 227 9.45 -0.25 11.73
N PHE A 228 8.28 0.41 11.76
CA PHE A 228 7.83 1.26 10.67
C PHE A 228 8.68 2.54 10.56
N LEU A 229 9.04 3.17 11.69
CA LEU A 229 9.96 4.32 11.73
C LEU A 229 11.34 3.96 11.16
N GLU A 230 11.87 2.78 11.46
CA GLU A 230 13.14 2.30 10.86
C GLU A 230 13.07 2.24 9.32
N ALA A 231 11.93 1.81 8.78
CA ALA A 231 11.73 1.82 7.32
C ALA A 231 11.68 3.24 6.76
N LEU A 232 11.03 4.18 7.43
CA LEU A 232 10.95 5.60 7.02
C LEU A 232 12.31 6.30 7.12
N ILE A 233 13.07 6.08 8.20
CA ILE A 233 14.44 6.61 8.36
C ILE A 233 15.35 6.03 7.26
N GLY A 234 15.23 4.72 7.00
CA GLY A 234 15.96 4.05 5.92
C GLY A 234 15.63 4.64 4.53
N TYR A 235 14.37 4.97 4.29
CA TYR A 235 13.94 5.66 3.08
C TYR A 235 14.59 7.05 2.95
N GLN A 236 14.55 7.85 4.00
CA GLN A 236 15.09 9.21 3.99
C GLN A 236 16.62 9.26 3.88
N SER A 237 17.31 8.20 4.26
CA SER A 237 18.77 8.10 4.13
C SER A 237 19.25 7.87 2.69
N ARG A 238 18.32 7.55 1.77
CA ARG A 238 18.63 7.27 0.37
C ARG A 238 18.42 8.49 -0.51
N GLU A 239 19.30 8.65 -1.52
CA GLU A 239 19.16 9.66 -2.56
C GLU A 239 18.35 9.10 -3.73
N ARG A 240 17.17 9.65 -3.99
CA ARG A 240 16.32 9.26 -5.13
C ARG A 240 16.77 10.01 -6.38
N ARG A 241 17.33 9.28 -7.34
CA ARG A 241 17.94 9.87 -8.54
C ARG A 241 17.06 9.83 -9.78
N PHE A 242 16.05 8.98 -9.86
CA PHE A 242 15.16 8.81 -11.03
C PHE A 242 15.93 8.76 -12.36
N GLY A 243 17.08 8.07 -12.39
CA GLY A 243 17.95 7.98 -13.55
C GLY A 243 18.89 9.19 -13.76
N MET A 244 18.84 10.22 -12.92
CA MET A 244 19.76 11.38 -12.95
C MET A 244 21.05 11.09 -12.18
N THR A 245 22.10 11.91 -12.41
CA THR A 245 23.31 11.89 -11.58
C THR A 245 23.11 12.67 -10.29
N SER A 246 23.90 12.40 -9.23
CA SER A 246 23.84 13.14 -7.97
C SER A 246 24.00 14.66 -8.16
N ASP A 247 24.85 15.09 -9.10
CA ASP A 247 25.08 16.51 -9.41
C ASP A 247 23.83 17.18 -10.02
N GLN A 248 23.06 16.44 -10.84
CA GLN A 248 21.81 16.93 -11.43
C GLN A 248 20.70 17.06 -10.39
N VAL A 249 20.62 16.12 -9.44
CA VAL A 249 19.66 16.17 -8.32
C VAL A 249 19.96 17.38 -7.41
N SER A 250 21.23 17.61 -7.12
CA SER A 250 21.67 18.75 -6.29
C SER A 250 21.37 20.10 -6.93
N SER A 251 21.52 20.23 -8.27
CA SER A 251 21.23 21.44 -9.03
C SER A 251 19.75 21.80 -9.03
N ASN A 252 18.86 20.81 -9.21
CA ASN A 252 17.40 21.02 -9.20
C ASN A 252 16.88 21.46 -7.83
N ASN A 253 17.46 20.98 -6.74
CA ASN A 253 17.08 21.39 -5.38
C ASN A 253 17.50 22.82 -5.06
N THR A 254 18.57 23.35 -5.68
CA THR A 254 19.02 24.74 -5.50
C THR A 254 18.16 25.73 -6.27
N GLU A 255 17.61 25.36 -7.42
CA GLU A 255 16.72 26.24 -8.20
C GLU A 255 15.33 26.42 -7.56
N HIS A 256 14.82 25.42 -6.85
CA HIS A 256 13.54 25.53 -6.12
C HIS A 256 13.63 26.32 -4.82
N SER A 257 14.81 26.42 -4.21
CA SER A 257 15.02 27.21 -2.98
C SER A 257 15.29 28.70 -3.25
N SER A 258 15.67 29.09 -4.47
CA SER A 258 15.98 30.49 -4.83
C SER A 258 14.80 31.27 -5.44
N GLY A 259 13.63 30.63 -5.63
CA GLY A 259 12.46 31.24 -6.26
C GLY A 259 11.47 31.94 -5.30
N CYS A 260 11.73 32.01 -3.98
CA CYS A 260 10.76 32.51 -2.99
C CYS A 260 11.07 33.93 -2.44
N ASP A 261 12.17 34.57 -2.90
CA ASP A 261 12.53 35.91 -2.42
C ASP A 261 12.63 36.92 -3.57
N SER A 262 11.51 37.29 -4.20
CA SER A 262 11.42 38.55 -4.93
C SER A 262 9.96 38.86 -5.29
N LYS A 263 9.19 39.39 -4.35
CA LYS A 263 8.08 40.37 -4.59
C LYS A 263 7.67 40.99 -3.27
N SER A 264 8.40 42.02 -2.89
CA SER A 264 7.91 43.10 -2.03
C SER A 264 8.68 44.38 -2.37
N GLU A 265 8.20 45.11 -3.32
CA GLU A 265 8.28 46.58 -3.43
C GLU A 265 6.99 47.06 -4.07
#